data_1c67ef436a22de3d1182f6061e28e3e7
#
_entry.id   1c67ef436a22de3d1182f6061e28e3e7
#
_cell.length_a   1.000
_cell.length_b   1.000
_cell.length_c   1.000
_cell.angle_alpha   90.00
_cell.angle_beta   90.00
_cell.angle_gamma   90.00
#
_symmetry.space_group_name_H-M   'P 1'
#
loop_
_entity.id
_entity.type
_entity.pdbx_description
1 polymer ?
#
loop_
_entity_poly.entity_id
_entity_poly.type
_entity_poly.pdbx_seq_one_letter_code
_entity_poly.pdbx_strand_id
1 'polypeptide(L)'
;RVYGPVVHLQSSLLKVRTPSMKTSVTLAFSMKGLPSIEKTVFDAHILDLQSESMEIDQILGHFSKKEKPILTPLVPDAKFKFQGNMLGTLFDFKADGTLNSTVGDIVFDVALNSPGFNKGMKASGDISTSNLNLGDILNANILGQLTSRIKASVGLNHNGNKGLELDITSLKIDQLG
;
A
#
# COMPACT_ATOMS: atom_id res chain seq x y z
N ARG A 1 16.30 -10.46 -29.47
CA ARG A 1 15.08 -9.72 -29.89
C ARG A 1 13.92 -10.71 -29.74
N VAL A 2 13.02 -10.45 -28.81
CA VAL A 2 11.76 -11.19 -28.68
C VAL A 2 10.74 -10.48 -29.57
N TYR A 3 10.22 -11.19 -30.55
CA TYR A 3 9.16 -10.70 -31.43
C TYR A 3 7.88 -11.45 -31.11
N GLY A 4 6.83 -10.71 -30.74
CA GLY A 4 5.50 -11.24 -30.45
C GLY A 4 4.89 -10.64 -29.20
N PRO A 5 3.58 -10.73 -28.99
CA PRO A 5 2.95 -10.25 -27.75
C PRO A 5 3.44 -11.08 -26.57
N VAL A 6 3.97 -10.40 -25.55
CA VAL A 6 4.30 -11.04 -24.28
C VAL A 6 2.98 -11.30 -23.56
N VAL A 7 2.48 -12.50 -23.63
CA VAL A 7 1.19 -12.89 -23.00
C VAL A 7 1.38 -13.24 -21.53
N HIS A 8 2.58 -13.63 -21.17
CA HIS A 8 2.93 -14.03 -19.81
C HIS A 8 4.36 -13.60 -19.49
N LEU A 9 4.51 -12.86 -18.41
CA LEU A 9 5.78 -12.47 -17.85
C LEU A 9 5.86 -12.96 -16.41
N GLN A 10 6.94 -13.62 -16.03
CA GLN A 10 7.14 -14.11 -14.67
C GLN A 10 8.59 -14.03 -14.25
N SER A 11 8.81 -13.89 -12.96
CA SER A 11 10.10 -14.02 -12.31
C SER A 11 9.93 -14.69 -10.95
N SER A 12 10.73 -15.70 -10.68
CA SER A 12 10.77 -16.34 -9.36
C SER A 12 11.52 -15.50 -8.33
N LEU A 13 12.41 -14.62 -8.79
CA LEU A 13 13.15 -13.70 -7.95
C LEU A 13 13.64 -12.51 -8.79
N LEU A 14 13.07 -11.33 -8.50
CA LEU A 14 13.53 -10.06 -9.04
C LEU A 14 14.03 -9.20 -7.89
N LYS A 15 15.24 -8.66 -8.03
CA LYS A 15 15.78 -7.67 -7.09
C LYS A 15 15.96 -6.35 -7.81
N VAL A 16 15.36 -5.30 -7.28
CA VAL A 16 15.46 -3.93 -7.79
C VAL A 16 15.96 -3.03 -6.67
N ARG A 17 16.82 -2.09 -7.02
CA ARG A 17 17.30 -1.05 -6.09
C ARG A 17 17.29 0.30 -6.77
N THR A 18 17.01 1.34 -6.01
CA THR A 18 17.20 2.72 -6.50
C THR A 18 18.69 3.04 -6.59
N PRO A 19 19.09 4.01 -7.44
CA PRO A 19 20.47 4.49 -7.49
C PRO A 19 20.99 5.01 -6.16
N SER A 20 20.11 5.59 -5.33
CA SER A 20 20.42 6.06 -3.96
C SER A 20 20.71 4.92 -2.99
N MET A 21 20.37 3.67 -3.34
CA MET A 21 20.43 2.46 -2.49
C MET A 21 19.50 2.52 -1.26
N LYS A 22 18.65 3.53 -1.15
CA LYS A 22 17.72 3.70 -0.03
C LYS A 22 16.44 2.89 -0.18
N THR A 23 16.06 2.56 -1.42
CA THR A 23 14.96 1.65 -1.70
C THR A 23 15.48 0.37 -2.34
N SER A 24 15.07 -0.74 -1.80
CA SER A 24 15.31 -2.07 -2.38
C SER A 24 14.05 -2.90 -2.30
N VAL A 25 13.78 -3.66 -3.35
CA VAL A 25 12.69 -4.64 -3.38
C VAL A 25 13.18 -5.97 -3.90
N THR A 26 12.74 -7.04 -3.23
CA THR A 26 12.90 -8.42 -3.67
C THR A 26 11.52 -9.03 -3.79
N LEU A 27 11.13 -9.45 -4.98
CA LEU A 27 9.81 -10.01 -5.23
C LEU A 27 9.87 -11.17 -6.22
N ALA A 28 8.87 -12.05 -6.11
CA ALA A 28 8.48 -12.99 -7.15
C ALA A 28 7.18 -12.47 -7.78
N PHE A 29 7.00 -12.61 -9.08
CA PHE A 29 5.77 -12.17 -9.73
C PHE A 29 5.43 -12.97 -10.97
N SER A 30 4.15 -12.96 -11.31
CA SER A 30 3.59 -13.44 -12.56
C SER A 30 2.57 -12.43 -13.08
N MET A 31 2.62 -12.15 -14.37
CA MET A 31 1.67 -11.27 -15.07
C MET A 31 1.16 -12.01 -16.30
N LYS A 32 -0.15 -12.18 -16.40
CA LYS A 32 -0.82 -12.85 -17.53
C LYS A 32 -1.84 -11.93 -18.18
N GLY A 33 -1.88 -11.90 -19.50
CA GLY A 33 -2.86 -11.10 -20.26
C GLY A 33 -2.30 -9.83 -20.89
N LEU A 34 -0.96 -9.66 -20.92
CA LEU A 34 -0.33 -8.57 -21.65
C LEU A 34 -0.60 -8.68 -23.16
N PRO A 35 -0.69 -7.54 -23.89
CA PRO A 35 -0.39 -6.17 -23.46
C PRO A 35 -1.57 -5.39 -22.86
N SER A 36 -2.75 -6.00 -22.70
CA SER A 36 -3.92 -5.31 -22.14
C SER A 36 -3.79 -5.21 -20.61
N ILE A 37 -3.26 -4.11 -20.11
CA ILE A 37 -3.03 -3.88 -18.67
C ILE A 37 -4.31 -4.03 -17.85
N GLU A 38 -5.44 -3.60 -18.39
CA GLU A 38 -6.75 -3.69 -17.71
C GLU A 38 -7.21 -5.14 -17.47
N LYS A 39 -6.77 -6.06 -18.35
CA LYS A 39 -7.10 -7.49 -18.29
C LYS A 39 -5.96 -8.33 -17.72
N THR A 40 -4.82 -7.71 -17.46
CA THR A 40 -3.66 -8.39 -16.93
C THR A 40 -3.90 -8.79 -15.48
N VAL A 41 -3.78 -10.08 -15.21
CA VAL A 41 -3.77 -10.63 -13.85
C VAL A 41 -2.35 -10.56 -13.33
N PHE A 42 -2.19 -9.92 -12.18
CA PHE A 42 -0.95 -9.82 -11.42
C PHE A 42 -1.00 -10.83 -10.28
N ASP A 43 0.09 -11.50 -10.05
CA ASP A 43 0.35 -12.31 -8.87
C ASP A 43 1.75 -11.96 -8.40
N ALA A 44 1.85 -11.24 -7.30
CA ALA A 44 3.11 -10.70 -6.80
C ALA A 44 3.29 -11.05 -5.32
N HIS A 45 4.45 -11.60 -5.01
CA HIS A 45 4.92 -11.90 -3.67
C HIS A 45 6.11 -10.99 -3.35
N ILE A 46 5.89 -9.99 -2.54
CA ILE A 46 6.94 -9.07 -2.08
C ILE A 46 7.61 -9.70 -0.87
N LEU A 47 8.79 -10.25 -1.08
CA LEU A 47 9.54 -10.97 -0.06
C LEU A 47 10.25 -10.00 0.90
N ASP A 48 10.70 -8.87 0.39
CA ASP A 48 11.35 -7.82 1.16
C ASP A 48 11.33 -6.52 0.35
N LEU A 49 10.70 -5.50 0.90
CA LEU A 49 10.78 -4.14 0.39
C LEU A 49 11.26 -3.26 1.54
N GLN A 50 12.30 -2.50 1.32
CA GLN A 50 12.84 -1.52 2.26
C GLN A 50 12.90 -0.17 1.59
N SER A 51 12.50 0.88 2.31
CA SER A 51 12.50 2.26 1.80
C SER A 51 12.50 3.27 2.95
N GLU A 52 12.65 4.54 2.60
CA GLU A 52 12.54 5.70 3.49
C GLU A 52 11.45 6.64 2.98
N SER A 53 10.88 7.48 3.87
CA SER A 53 9.79 8.42 3.53
C SER A 53 10.07 9.23 2.26
N MET A 54 11.24 9.82 2.17
CA MET A 54 11.64 10.66 1.03
C MET A 54 11.66 9.88 -0.29
N GLU A 55 12.20 8.67 -0.28
CA GLU A 55 12.25 7.82 -1.48
C GLU A 55 10.86 7.39 -1.95
N ILE A 56 9.98 7.05 -0.99
CA ILE A 56 8.59 6.70 -1.30
C ILE A 56 7.88 7.90 -1.93
N ASP A 57 8.03 9.10 -1.36
CA ASP A 57 7.43 10.31 -1.91
C ASP A 57 7.94 10.62 -3.32
N GLN A 58 9.23 10.44 -3.59
CA GLN A 58 9.80 10.60 -4.92
C GLN A 58 9.19 9.60 -5.92
N ILE A 59 9.10 8.32 -5.54
CA ILE A 59 8.49 7.27 -6.38
C ILE A 59 7.03 7.60 -6.67
N LEU A 60 6.24 7.94 -5.64
CA LEU A 60 4.83 8.31 -5.79
C LEU A 60 4.63 9.57 -6.64
N GLY A 61 5.52 10.55 -6.52
CA GLY A 61 5.52 11.76 -7.31
C GLY A 61 5.64 11.50 -8.82
N HIS A 62 6.46 10.52 -9.21
CA HIS A 62 6.60 10.11 -10.60
C HIS A 62 5.32 9.51 -11.20
N PHE A 63 4.54 8.80 -10.39
CA PHE A 63 3.30 8.15 -10.86
C PHE A 63 2.05 9.03 -10.76
N SER A 64 1.97 9.92 -9.77
CA SER A 64 0.74 10.62 -9.42
C SER A 64 0.62 12.03 -10.00
N LYS A 65 1.63 12.57 -10.66
CA LYS A 65 1.72 13.98 -11.07
C LYS A 65 1.48 14.98 -9.92
N LYS A 66 1.50 14.51 -8.66
CA LYS A 66 1.39 15.36 -7.48
C LYS A 66 2.78 15.82 -7.08
N GLU A 67 2.97 17.13 -7.05
CA GLU A 67 4.25 17.74 -6.69
C GLU A 67 4.52 17.76 -5.18
N LYS A 68 3.49 17.51 -4.35
CA LYS A 68 3.62 17.59 -2.89
C LYS A 68 3.88 16.23 -2.28
N PRO A 69 4.95 16.10 -1.46
CA PRO A 69 5.22 14.89 -0.70
C PRO A 69 4.07 14.60 0.28
N ILE A 70 3.83 13.32 0.55
CA ILE A 70 2.75 12.84 1.43
C ILE A 70 3.34 12.36 2.75
N LEU A 71 4.39 11.55 2.70
CA LEU A 71 4.97 10.91 3.88
C LEU A 71 6.02 11.79 4.59
N THR A 72 6.88 12.45 3.82
CA THR A 72 7.96 13.28 4.38
C THR A 72 7.47 14.36 5.35
N PRO A 73 6.33 15.06 5.11
CA PRO A 73 5.81 16.03 6.08
C PRO A 73 5.28 15.41 7.37
N LEU A 74 4.86 14.14 7.32
CA LEU A 74 4.27 13.44 8.47
C LEU A 74 5.35 12.70 9.28
N VAL A 75 6.23 12.01 8.57
CA VAL A 75 7.25 11.12 9.17
C VAL A 75 8.55 11.22 8.37
N PRO A 76 9.30 12.33 8.49
CA PRO A 76 10.40 12.70 7.58
C PRO A 76 11.50 11.64 7.46
N ASP A 77 11.85 10.99 8.56
CA ASP A 77 12.96 10.04 8.64
C ASP A 77 12.51 8.60 8.85
N ALA A 78 11.23 8.32 8.60
CA ALA A 78 10.70 6.97 8.81
C ALA A 78 11.32 5.99 7.82
N LYS A 79 11.68 4.83 8.34
CA LYS A 79 12.13 3.67 7.57
C LYS A 79 11.00 2.65 7.55
N PHE A 80 10.81 2.07 6.39
CA PHE A 80 9.75 1.11 6.14
C PHE A 80 10.32 -0.21 5.64
N LYS A 81 9.77 -1.28 6.16
CA LYS A 81 9.99 -2.63 5.67
C LYS A 81 8.63 -3.27 5.41
N PHE A 82 8.42 -3.73 4.19
CA PHE A 82 7.16 -4.35 3.79
C PHE A 82 7.38 -5.76 3.24
N GLN A 83 6.47 -6.67 3.61
CA GLN A 83 6.33 -8.00 3.06
C GLN A 83 4.85 -8.27 2.83
N GLY A 84 4.49 -8.89 1.70
CA GLY A 84 3.09 -9.15 1.41
C GLY A 84 2.84 -9.69 0.02
N ASN A 85 1.56 -9.88 -0.27
CA ASN A 85 1.10 -10.45 -1.52
C ASN A 85 0.11 -9.51 -2.19
N MET A 86 0.02 -9.59 -3.50
CA MET A 86 -1.01 -8.93 -4.30
C MET A 86 -1.45 -9.85 -5.43
N LEU A 87 -2.75 -10.10 -5.53
CA LEU A 87 -3.35 -10.96 -6.55
C LEU A 87 -4.57 -10.31 -7.16
N GLY A 88 -4.66 -10.26 -8.47
CA GLY A 88 -5.83 -9.79 -9.19
C GLY A 88 -5.50 -8.97 -10.43
N THR A 89 -6.43 -8.14 -10.84
CA THR A 89 -6.27 -7.18 -11.95
C THR A 89 -6.15 -5.76 -11.41
N LEU A 90 -5.94 -4.78 -12.29
CA LEU A 90 -5.87 -3.37 -11.88
C LEU A 90 -7.15 -2.87 -11.17
N PHE A 91 -8.30 -3.49 -11.48
CA PHE A 91 -9.61 -3.07 -10.99
C PHE A 91 -10.25 -4.03 -9.98
N ASP A 92 -9.69 -5.20 -9.83
CA ASP A 92 -10.17 -6.21 -8.90
C ASP A 92 -8.97 -6.97 -8.35
N PHE A 93 -8.50 -6.57 -7.17
CA PHE A 93 -7.36 -7.20 -6.54
C PHE A 93 -7.53 -7.35 -5.03
N LYS A 94 -6.79 -8.30 -4.49
CA LYS A 94 -6.57 -8.46 -3.06
C LYS A 94 -5.11 -8.23 -2.76
N ALA A 95 -4.84 -7.62 -1.62
CA ALA A 95 -3.49 -7.44 -1.12
C ALA A 95 -3.47 -7.65 0.39
N ASP A 96 -2.51 -8.41 0.85
CA ASP A 96 -2.24 -8.63 2.26
C ASP A 96 -0.77 -8.37 2.56
N GLY A 97 -0.48 -7.97 3.79
CA GLY A 97 0.90 -7.76 4.15
C GLY A 97 1.13 -7.17 5.52
N THR A 98 2.41 -7.09 5.84
CA THR A 98 2.93 -6.47 7.06
C THR A 98 3.88 -5.35 6.68
N LEU A 99 3.60 -4.17 7.18
CA LEU A 99 4.46 -3.00 7.11
C LEU A 99 5.04 -2.74 8.50
N ASN A 100 6.33 -2.91 8.66
CA ASN A 100 7.06 -2.51 9.84
C ASN A 100 7.72 -1.15 9.58
N SER A 101 7.65 -0.27 10.55
CA SER A 101 8.28 1.04 10.42
C SER A 101 8.82 1.54 11.75
N THR A 102 9.65 2.58 11.68
CA THR A 102 10.16 3.25 12.89
C THR A 102 9.07 3.99 13.67
N VAL A 103 7.90 4.19 13.07
CA VAL A 103 6.74 4.86 13.69
C VAL A 103 5.59 3.92 14.05
N GLY A 104 5.79 2.62 13.88
CA GLY A 104 4.84 1.56 14.24
C GLY A 104 4.60 0.56 13.11
N ASP A 105 3.83 -0.48 13.43
CA ASP A 105 3.59 -1.58 12.53
C ASP A 105 2.13 -1.60 12.07
N ILE A 106 1.92 -2.04 10.83
CA ILE A 106 0.60 -2.20 10.22
C ILE A 106 0.52 -3.58 9.58
N VAL A 107 -0.53 -4.32 9.90
CA VAL A 107 -0.91 -5.55 9.20
C VAL A 107 -2.24 -5.29 8.50
N PHE A 108 -2.34 -5.65 7.24
CA PHE A 108 -3.54 -5.44 6.47
C PHE A 108 -3.89 -6.63 5.57
N ASP A 109 -5.19 -6.79 5.33
CA ASP A 109 -5.77 -7.67 4.32
C ASP A 109 -6.90 -6.86 3.65
N VAL A 110 -6.70 -6.43 2.42
CA VAL A 110 -7.58 -5.50 1.73
C VAL A 110 -7.97 -6.03 0.36
N ALA A 111 -9.17 -5.71 -0.05
CA ALA A 111 -9.69 -5.99 -1.38
C ALA A 111 -10.18 -4.70 -2.05
N LEU A 112 -9.85 -4.56 -3.32
CA LEU A 112 -10.37 -3.51 -4.18
C LEU A 112 -11.22 -4.15 -5.28
N ASN A 113 -12.39 -3.59 -5.52
CA ASN A 113 -13.23 -3.94 -6.64
C ASN A 113 -13.76 -2.69 -7.33
N SER A 114 -13.52 -2.58 -8.62
CA SER A 114 -14.01 -1.48 -9.45
C SER A 114 -14.44 -2.01 -10.82
N PRO A 115 -15.59 -1.61 -11.35
CA PRO A 115 -15.99 -1.99 -12.70
C PRO A 115 -15.16 -1.33 -13.82
N GLY A 116 -14.19 -0.52 -13.49
CA GLY A 116 -13.29 0.14 -14.45
C GLY A 116 -13.03 1.61 -14.09
N PHE A 117 -12.21 2.28 -14.92
CA PHE A 117 -11.92 3.71 -14.74
C PHE A 117 -13.20 4.55 -14.68
N ASN A 118 -13.32 5.42 -13.68
CA ASN A 118 -14.45 6.34 -13.46
C ASN A 118 -15.82 5.68 -13.22
N LYS A 119 -15.88 4.41 -12.84
CA LYS A 119 -17.14 3.68 -12.66
C LYS A 119 -17.49 3.34 -11.21
N GLY A 120 -16.96 4.08 -10.28
CA GLY A 120 -17.11 3.76 -8.88
C GLY A 120 -16.09 2.70 -8.41
N MET A 121 -15.86 2.64 -7.13
CA MET A 121 -14.88 1.76 -6.52
C MET A 121 -15.38 1.32 -5.16
N LYS A 122 -15.17 0.07 -4.83
CA LYS A 122 -15.35 -0.46 -3.48
C LYS A 122 -14.01 -0.96 -2.99
N ALA A 123 -13.61 -0.51 -1.83
CA ALA A 123 -12.46 -1.04 -1.11
C ALA A 123 -12.94 -1.52 0.26
N SER A 124 -12.48 -2.68 0.69
CA SER A 124 -12.79 -3.22 2.01
C SER A 124 -11.61 -3.98 2.55
N GLY A 125 -11.51 -4.09 3.87
CA GLY A 125 -10.47 -4.91 4.48
C GLY A 125 -10.33 -4.72 5.97
N ASP A 126 -9.45 -5.54 6.51
CA ASP A 126 -9.03 -5.53 7.90
C ASP A 126 -7.66 -4.83 8.00
N ILE A 127 -7.53 -3.90 8.93
CA ILE A 127 -6.28 -3.19 9.22
C ILE A 127 -6.03 -3.28 10.72
N SER A 128 -4.85 -3.75 11.09
CA SER A 128 -4.39 -3.76 12.48
C SER A 128 -3.13 -2.94 12.61
N THR A 129 -3.07 -2.10 13.62
CA THR A 129 -1.88 -1.32 13.95
C THR A 129 -1.31 -1.75 15.29
N SER A 130 0.00 -1.70 15.44
CA SER A 130 0.71 -1.94 16.69
C SER A 130 1.73 -0.83 16.91
N ASN A 131 1.70 -0.26 18.11
CA ASN A 131 2.66 0.76 18.54
C ASN A 131 2.80 1.95 17.57
N LEU A 132 1.73 2.29 16.85
CA LEU A 132 1.74 3.39 15.89
C LEU A 132 1.87 4.72 16.65
N ASN A 133 3.00 5.41 16.51
CA ASN A 133 3.28 6.65 17.23
C ASN A 133 2.48 7.81 16.61
N LEU A 134 1.32 8.09 17.19
CA LEU A 134 0.45 9.17 16.76
C LEU A 134 1.07 10.54 17.01
N GLY A 135 1.89 10.66 18.06
CA GLY A 135 2.59 11.89 18.39
C GLY A 135 3.50 12.35 17.26
N ASP A 136 4.31 11.44 16.74
CA ASP A 136 5.20 11.73 15.60
C ASP A 136 4.41 11.99 14.32
N ILE A 137 3.40 11.17 14.02
CA ILE A 137 2.62 11.26 12.79
C ILE A 137 1.81 12.55 12.72
N LEU A 138 1.22 12.98 13.84
CA LEU A 138 0.35 14.16 13.90
C LEU A 138 1.06 15.40 14.42
N ASN A 139 2.37 15.30 14.72
CA ASN A 139 3.17 16.34 15.36
C ASN A 139 2.48 16.88 16.63
N ALA A 140 1.98 15.98 17.46
CA ALA A 140 1.20 16.25 18.65
C ALA A 140 1.76 15.47 19.85
N ASN A 141 2.65 16.07 20.62
CA ASN A 141 3.41 15.42 21.71
C ASN A 141 2.54 14.84 22.85
N ILE A 142 1.24 15.18 22.88
CA ILE A 142 0.28 14.66 23.86
C ILE A 142 -0.32 13.30 23.45
N LEU A 143 -0.11 12.88 22.20
CA LEU A 143 -0.61 11.60 21.70
C LEU A 143 0.49 10.54 21.81
N GLY A 144 0.12 9.40 22.36
CA GLY A 144 1.00 8.25 22.50
C GLY A 144 0.87 7.25 21.37
N GLN A 145 1.07 5.99 21.70
CA GLN A 145 1.02 4.89 20.75
C GLN A 145 -0.41 4.38 20.54
N LEU A 146 -0.76 4.11 19.29
CA LEU A 146 -2.03 3.53 18.89
C LEU A 146 -1.87 2.05 18.56
N THR A 147 -2.65 1.21 19.23
CA THR A 147 -2.89 -0.17 18.82
C THR A 147 -4.37 -0.32 18.49
N SER A 148 -4.69 -0.74 17.26
CA SER A 148 -6.07 -0.83 16.82
C SER A 148 -6.30 -2.01 15.88
N ARG A 149 -7.56 -2.45 15.80
CA ARG A 149 -8.05 -3.34 14.75
C ARG A 149 -9.32 -2.73 14.18
N ILE A 150 -9.29 -2.47 12.89
CA ILE A 150 -10.34 -1.76 12.16
C ILE A 150 -10.75 -2.59 10.96
N LYS A 151 -12.06 -2.80 10.79
CA LYS A 151 -12.65 -3.21 9.52
C LYS A 151 -13.15 -1.98 8.81
N ALA A 152 -12.70 -1.77 7.60
CA ALA A 152 -13.08 -0.61 6.81
C ALA A 152 -13.74 -1.04 5.50
N SER A 153 -14.79 -0.33 5.11
CA SER A 153 -15.39 -0.42 3.80
C SER A 153 -15.62 0.97 3.24
N VAL A 154 -15.10 1.23 2.06
CA VAL A 154 -15.25 2.50 1.35
C VAL A 154 -15.90 2.24 0.01
N GLY A 155 -17.02 2.91 -0.27
CA GLY A 155 -17.68 2.89 -1.56
C GLY A 155 -17.65 4.27 -2.22
N LEU A 156 -17.23 4.33 -3.48
CA LEU A 156 -17.38 5.51 -4.33
C LEU A 156 -18.37 5.16 -5.42
N ASN A 157 -19.53 5.83 -5.42
CA ASN A 157 -20.54 5.66 -6.45
C ASN A 157 -20.24 6.57 -7.66
N HIS A 158 -20.75 6.19 -8.83
CA HIS A 158 -20.59 6.95 -10.08
C HIS A 158 -21.00 8.43 -9.96
N ASN A 159 -21.90 8.77 -9.06
CA ASN A 159 -22.40 10.14 -8.80
C ASN A 159 -21.55 10.90 -7.77
N GLY A 160 -20.36 10.40 -7.41
CA GLY A 160 -19.47 11.07 -6.45
C GLY A 160 -19.90 10.95 -4.98
N ASN A 161 -20.98 10.24 -4.68
CA ASN A 161 -21.37 9.95 -3.31
C ASN A 161 -20.37 8.99 -2.69
N LYS A 162 -19.75 9.43 -1.59
CA LYS A 162 -18.80 8.64 -0.81
C LYS A 162 -19.54 7.98 0.34
N GLY A 163 -19.50 6.67 0.41
CA GLY A 163 -19.89 5.91 1.59
C GLY A 163 -18.61 5.44 2.31
N LEU A 164 -18.50 5.72 3.57
CA LEU A 164 -17.46 5.18 4.45
C LEU A 164 -18.15 4.44 5.58
N GLU A 165 -17.85 3.17 5.70
CA GLU A 165 -18.28 2.34 6.81
C GLU A 165 -17.03 1.88 7.57
N LEU A 166 -17.00 2.14 8.86
CA LEU A 166 -15.90 1.76 9.74
C LEU A 166 -16.46 0.97 10.90
N ASP A 167 -15.96 -0.24 11.07
CA ASP A 167 -16.18 -1.06 12.26
C ASP A 167 -14.84 -1.14 13.02
N ILE A 168 -14.80 -0.52 14.18
CA ILE A 168 -13.63 -0.52 15.06
C ILE A 168 -13.81 -1.63 16.07
N THR A 169 -13.17 -2.76 15.84
CA THR A 169 -13.25 -3.93 16.71
C THR A 169 -12.46 -3.74 18.00
N SER A 170 -11.34 -3.02 17.95
CA SER A 170 -10.54 -2.66 19.11
C SER A 170 -9.78 -1.37 18.88
N LEU A 171 -9.72 -0.54 19.90
CA LEU A 171 -8.95 0.70 19.92
C LEU A 171 -8.30 0.82 21.30
N LYS A 172 -6.97 0.87 21.33
CA LYS A 172 -6.18 1.15 22.52
C LYS A 172 -5.19 2.25 22.22
N ILE A 173 -5.23 3.32 22.96
CA ILE A 173 -4.27 4.40 22.92
C ILE A 173 -3.49 4.36 24.22
N ASP A 174 -2.21 4.04 24.14
CA ASP A 174 -1.32 4.03 25.29
C ASP A 174 -0.73 5.41 25.47
N GLN A 175 -0.93 5.97 26.65
CA GLN A 175 -0.46 7.26 27.13
C GLN A 175 -0.93 8.50 26.36
N LEU A 176 -1.83 9.20 27.01
CA LEU A 176 -1.85 10.64 27.05
C LEU A 176 -0.86 11.02 28.15
N GLY A 177 0.36 11.42 27.80
CA GLY A 177 1.39 11.86 28.71
C GLY A 177 1.04 13.21 29.35
#